data_62e07b9b5eceb262c5bd44ffd31e26c0
#
_entry.id   62e07b9b5eceb262c5bd44ffd31e26c0
#
_cell.length_a   1.000
_cell.length_b   1.000
_cell.length_c   1.000
_cell.angle_alpha   90.00
_cell.angle_beta   90.00
_cell.angle_gamma   90.00
#
_symmetry.space_group_name_H-M   'P 1'
#
loop_
_entity.id
_entity.type
_entity.pdbx_description
1 polymer ?
#
loop_
_entity_poly.entity_id
_entity_poly.type
_entity_poly.pdbx_seq_one_letter_code
_entity_poly.pdbx_strand_id
1 'polypeptide(L)'
;DSQITTLHLNSPDEQHARADAPFRGLQRVLSQIPEVEKQFLVTEQPAQAILNRANDFDLLIMGATTQPLTSPVSLGTVADLVMKNTDMPILAVKSRRPMSQPVPDETSGAQAISILVDKWFAENTFHADEFSDLKRLMALKEKSGQTISLALPALNEEQTVAKVIQTVKRSLMDDVPLLDEIVLVDSNSSDRTRAIACDLGIPVFIHQELLPELGPRMGKGEGLWKSLLVTRGDIIAWIDTDIVNIHPRFVYGILGPLLLSSRIQFVKGFYRRPLKTGNKIQAGGGGRVTELTARPLLNLFYPELSGVVQPLSGEYASRRSFLEQTPFFSTYGVETGLLIDVFEKYGLSAIAQVDLLERIHHNQTLEALSKMSFVIIQAFLRKLEKRYGQQMVEDVNKSMKLIRHEKNGYALEVEEIIEHERPPMLDVPAYREWREKIGTREIV
;
A
#
# COMPACT_ATOMS: atom_id res chain seq x y z
N ASP A 1 19.49 -39.71 -1.92
CA ASP A 1 18.32 -38.94 -2.36
C ASP A 1 17.67 -38.37 -1.11
N SER A 2 17.70 -37.05 -0.96
CA SER A 2 17.07 -36.35 0.19
C SER A 2 15.68 -35.98 -0.19
N GLN A 3 14.70 -36.40 0.61
CA GLN A 3 13.29 -35.97 0.45
C GLN A 3 13.04 -34.71 1.27
N ILE A 4 12.44 -33.69 0.66
CA ILE A 4 12.09 -32.42 1.32
C ILE A 4 10.59 -32.32 1.45
N THR A 5 10.09 -32.13 2.68
CA THR A 5 8.68 -31.86 2.93
C THR A 5 8.53 -30.46 3.52
N THR A 6 7.64 -29.68 2.95
CA THR A 6 7.26 -28.37 3.52
C THR A 6 5.93 -28.49 4.26
N LEU A 7 5.95 -28.07 5.53
CA LEU A 7 4.75 -28.03 6.37
C LEU A 7 4.30 -26.59 6.55
N HIS A 8 3.07 -26.30 6.13
CA HIS A 8 2.44 -25.02 6.35
C HIS A 8 1.31 -25.17 7.38
N LEU A 9 1.38 -24.32 8.42
CA LEU A 9 0.42 -24.34 9.52
C LEU A 9 -0.43 -23.07 9.47
N ASN A 10 -1.74 -23.24 9.41
CA ASN A 10 -2.73 -22.17 9.44
C ASN A 10 -3.48 -22.19 10.78
N SER A 11 -3.78 -21.01 11.30
CA SER A 11 -4.77 -20.86 12.39
C SER A 11 -6.18 -21.13 11.85
N PRO A 12 -7.11 -21.71 12.63
CA PRO A 12 -8.52 -21.82 12.25
C PRO A 12 -9.15 -20.49 11.83
N ASP A 13 -8.74 -19.40 12.46
CA ASP A 13 -9.20 -18.04 12.14
C ASP A 13 -8.72 -17.55 10.76
N GLU A 14 -7.64 -18.12 10.23
CA GLU A 14 -7.08 -17.78 8.91
C GLU A 14 -7.68 -18.63 7.77
N GLN A 15 -8.44 -19.70 8.09
CA GLN A 15 -8.94 -20.66 7.11
C GLN A 15 -9.86 -20.07 6.04
N HIS A 16 -10.65 -19.05 6.38
CA HIS A 16 -11.65 -18.48 5.47
C HIS A 16 -11.07 -17.42 4.52
N ALA A 17 -9.91 -16.85 4.85
CA ALA A 17 -9.33 -15.77 4.08
C ALA A 17 -8.21 -16.21 3.10
N ARG A 18 -7.62 -17.41 3.28
CA ARG A 18 -6.35 -17.73 2.61
C ARG A 18 -6.09 -19.19 2.28
N ALA A 19 -7.07 -20.05 2.13
CA ALA A 19 -6.82 -21.49 1.94
C ALA A 19 -5.75 -21.82 0.88
N ASP A 20 -5.58 -20.97 -0.16
CA ASP A 20 -4.64 -21.21 -1.26
C ASP A 20 -3.58 -20.11 -1.47
N ALA A 21 -3.73 -18.93 -0.82
CA ALA A 21 -2.90 -17.76 -1.10
C ALA A 21 -1.40 -17.92 -0.72
N PRO A 22 -1.03 -18.49 0.46
CA PRO A 22 0.36 -18.63 0.88
C PRO A 22 1.20 -19.52 -0.02
N PHE A 23 0.54 -20.43 -0.74
CA PHE A 23 1.22 -21.44 -1.54
C PHE A 23 1.36 -21.12 -3.03
N ARG A 24 0.61 -20.16 -3.57
CA ARG A 24 0.69 -19.88 -5.02
C ARG A 24 2.07 -19.35 -5.45
N GLY A 25 2.71 -18.48 -4.70
CA GLY A 25 4.08 -18.04 -4.97
C GLY A 25 5.11 -19.09 -4.57
N LEU A 26 4.91 -19.74 -3.43
CA LEU A 26 5.75 -20.84 -2.99
C LEU A 26 5.64 -22.04 -3.92
N GLN A 27 4.47 -22.34 -4.50
CA GLN A 27 4.29 -23.36 -5.51
C GLN A 27 5.18 -23.17 -6.72
N ARG A 28 5.34 -21.95 -7.20
CA ARG A 28 6.22 -21.65 -8.34
C ARG A 28 7.69 -21.88 -8.01
N VAL A 29 8.13 -21.49 -6.81
CA VAL A 29 9.48 -21.73 -6.31
C VAL A 29 9.72 -23.23 -6.10
N LEU A 30 8.77 -23.90 -5.43
CA LEU A 30 8.87 -25.32 -5.13
C LEU A 30 8.66 -26.22 -6.36
N SER A 31 8.00 -25.73 -7.43
CA SER A 31 7.90 -26.45 -8.71
C SER A 31 9.24 -26.53 -9.47
N GLN A 32 10.19 -25.67 -9.11
CA GLN A 32 11.56 -25.71 -9.64
C GLN A 32 12.47 -26.70 -8.88
N ILE A 33 11.98 -27.23 -7.74
CA ILE A 33 12.68 -28.22 -6.93
C ILE A 33 11.89 -29.55 -7.08
N PRO A 34 12.43 -30.55 -7.80
CA PRO A 34 11.66 -31.72 -8.26
C PRO A 34 11.10 -32.64 -7.16
N GLU A 35 11.53 -32.53 -5.91
CA GLU A 35 11.28 -33.55 -4.88
C GLU A 35 10.72 -32.97 -3.58
N VAL A 36 9.87 -31.93 -3.67
CA VAL A 36 9.26 -31.32 -2.48
C VAL A 36 7.82 -31.74 -2.28
N GLU A 37 7.55 -32.48 -1.22
CA GLU A 37 6.20 -32.77 -0.74
C GLU A 37 5.64 -31.58 0.02
N LYS A 38 4.35 -31.28 -0.17
CA LYS A 38 3.65 -30.15 0.46
C LYS A 38 2.56 -30.64 1.38
N GLN A 39 2.62 -30.25 2.63
CA GLN A 39 1.62 -30.59 3.62
C GLN A 39 1.02 -29.32 4.24
N PHE A 40 -0.31 -29.32 4.34
CA PHE A 40 -1.10 -28.27 4.96
C PHE A 40 -1.77 -28.79 6.20
N LEU A 41 -1.71 -28.05 7.28
CA LEU A 41 -2.38 -28.40 8.51
C LEU A 41 -3.00 -27.16 9.16
N VAL A 42 -4.26 -27.30 9.58
CA VAL A 42 -4.96 -26.27 10.32
C VAL A 42 -4.93 -26.66 11.78
N THR A 43 -4.37 -25.80 12.63
CA THR A 43 -4.20 -26.11 14.05
C THR A 43 -4.14 -24.86 14.90
N GLU A 44 -4.73 -24.97 16.12
CA GLU A 44 -4.54 -23.96 17.18
C GLU A 44 -3.22 -24.18 17.94
N GLN A 45 -2.57 -25.33 17.76
CA GLN A 45 -1.36 -25.72 18.49
C GLN A 45 -0.19 -26.01 17.51
N PRO A 46 0.37 -24.98 16.87
CA PRO A 46 1.39 -25.17 15.84
C PRO A 46 2.66 -25.90 16.33
N ALA A 47 3.10 -25.64 17.56
CA ALA A 47 4.27 -26.33 18.11
C ALA A 47 4.04 -27.85 18.24
N GLN A 48 2.88 -28.27 18.72
CA GLN A 48 2.53 -29.68 18.87
C GLN A 48 2.38 -30.38 17.50
N ALA A 49 1.81 -29.67 16.53
CA ALA A 49 1.69 -30.19 15.16
C ALA A 49 3.07 -30.43 14.52
N ILE A 50 4.02 -29.52 14.74
CA ILE A 50 5.39 -29.69 14.26
C ILE A 50 6.06 -30.89 14.96
N LEU A 51 5.97 -30.99 16.30
CA LEU A 51 6.56 -32.06 17.07
C LEU A 51 6.03 -33.45 16.66
N ASN A 52 4.71 -33.56 16.43
CA ASN A 52 4.11 -34.81 16.00
C ASN A 52 4.61 -35.28 14.63
N ARG A 53 4.97 -34.34 13.75
CA ARG A 53 5.50 -34.66 12.41
C ARG A 53 7.01 -34.82 12.39
N ALA A 54 7.72 -34.15 13.31
CA ALA A 54 9.17 -34.11 13.34
C ALA A 54 9.79 -35.53 13.39
N ASN A 55 9.15 -36.47 14.05
CA ASN A 55 9.66 -37.85 14.20
C ASN A 55 9.79 -38.62 12.88
N ASP A 56 9.18 -38.15 11.82
CA ASP A 56 9.26 -38.78 10.48
C ASP A 56 10.43 -38.27 9.62
N PHE A 57 11.27 -37.39 10.16
CA PHE A 57 12.34 -36.68 9.44
C PHE A 57 13.68 -36.68 10.20
N ASP A 58 14.78 -36.47 9.46
CA ASP A 58 16.15 -36.43 10.02
C ASP A 58 16.60 -35.02 10.45
N LEU A 59 15.99 -34.00 9.88
CA LEU A 59 16.30 -32.58 10.15
C LEU A 59 15.06 -31.72 10.04
N LEU A 60 14.85 -30.84 11.01
CA LEU A 60 13.82 -29.80 11.00
C LEU A 60 14.45 -28.44 10.70
N ILE A 61 13.97 -27.77 9.63
CA ILE A 61 14.35 -26.39 9.33
C ILE A 61 13.16 -25.49 9.64
N MET A 62 13.33 -24.51 10.51
CA MET A 62 12.24 -23.61 10.89
C MET A 62 12.68 -22.16 10.99
N GLY A 63 11.77 -21.24 10.65
CA GLY A 63 11.96 -19.83 10.84
C GLY A 63 11.79 -19.43 12.31
N ALA A 64 12.61 -18.52 12.79
CA ALA A 64 12.45 -17.87 14.09
C ALA A 64 11.80 -16.50 13.92
N THR A 65 10.98 -16.07 14.90
CA THR A 65 10.34 -14.74 14.84
C THR A 65 11.37 -13.63 14.92
N THR A 66 11.12 -12.56 14.15
CA THR A 66 11.90 -11.32 14.17
C THR A 66 11.34 -10.29 15.16
N GLN A 67 10.19 -10.56 15.80
CA GLN A 67 9.63 -9.64 16.78
C GLN A 67 10.56 -9.54 18.00
N PRO A 68 10.78 -8.31 18.54
CA PRO A 68 11.53 -8.14 19.76
C PRO A 68 10.76 -8.79 20.91
N LEU A 69 11.25 -9.94 21.36
CA LEU A 69 10.77 -10.60 22.55
C LEU A 69 11.56 -10.08 23.75
N THR A 70 10.98 -10.22 24.91
CA THR A 70 11.52 -9.79 26.20
C THR A 70 12.88 -10.40 26.57
N SER A 71 13.39 -11.36 25.77
CA SER A 71 14.70 -11.96 25.94
C SER A 71 15.47 -11.97 24.59
N PRO A 72 16.75 -11.57 24.58
CA PRO A 72 17.60 -11.59 23.37
C PRO A 72 17.90 -13.01 22.86
N VAL A 73 17.59 -14.05 23.63
CA VAL A 73 17.86 -15.46 23.31
C VAL A 73 16.65 -16.17 22.73
N SER A 74 15.44 -15.60 22.82
CA SER A 74 14.22 -16.24 22.33
C SER A 74 14.16 -16.25 20.80
N LEU A 75 13.80 -17.39 20.23
CA LEU A 75 13.56 -17.61 18.81
C LEU A 75 12.07 -17.49 18.44
N GLY A 76 11.20 -17.25 19.45
CA GLY A 76 9.74 -17.18 19.32
C GLY A 76 9.05 -18.36 19.96
N THR A 77 7.80 -18.14 20.39
CA THR A 77 7.05 -19.09 21.23
C THR A 77 6.97 -20.49 20.64
N VAL A 78 6.73 -20.59 19.33
CA VAL A 78 6.66 -21.89 18.63
C VAL A 78 8.02 -22.53 18.52
N ALA A 79 9.04 -21.78 18.10
CA ALA A 79 10.40 -22.28 17.94
C ALA A 79 10.98 -22.72 19.29
N ASP A 80 10.81 -21.92 20.34
CA ASP A 80 11.31 -22.25 21.69
C ASP A 80 10.63 -23.50 22.27
N LEU A 81 9.32 -23.70 22.01
CA LEU A 81 8.60 -24.90 22.44
C LEU A 81 9.06 -26.14 21.68
N VAL A 82 9.22 -26.04 20.36
CA VAL A 82 9.71 -27.15 19.54
C VAL A 82 11.13 -27.56 19.97
N MET A 83 12.03 -26.60 20.11
CA MET A 83 13.42 -26.88 20.51
C MET A 83 13.55 -27.52 21.89
N LYS A 84 12.65 -27.21 22.82
CA LYS A 84 12.64 -27.79 24.16
C LYS A 84 12.09 -29.21 24.23
N ASN A 85 11.30 -29.61 23.24
CA ASN A 85 10.53 -30.85 23.29
C ASN A 85 10.88 -31.85 22.17
N THR A 86 12.03 -31.71 21.51
CA THR A 86 12.52 -32.67 20.53
C THR A 86 14.03 -32.87 20.66
N ASP A 87 14.49 -34.10 20.41
CA ASP A 87 15.90 -34.46 20.33
C ASP A 87 16.43 -34.44 18.88
N MET A 88 15.56 -34.06 17.92
CA MET A 88 15.91 -33.97 16.52
C MET A 88 16.83 -32.79 16.23
N PRO A 89 17.77 -32.89 15.27
CA PRO A 89 18.54 -31.76 14.79
C PRO A 89 17.63 -30.65 14.24
N ILE A 90 17.79 -29.41 14.74
CA ILE A 90 17.02 -28.26 14.30
C ILE A 90 17.96 -27.19 13.72
N LEU A 91 17.65 -26.72 12.52
CA LEU A 91 18.22 -25.52 11.94
C LEU A 91 17.22 -24.36 12.08
N ALA A 92 17.44 -23.52 13.09
CA ALA A 92 16.61 -22.31 13.27
C ALA A 92 17.22 -21.13 12.51
N VAL A 93 16.46 -20.56 11.58
CA VAL A 93 16.88 -19.41 10.77
C VAL A 93 16.26 -18.15 11.34
N LYS A 94 17.10 -17.27 11.91
CA LYS A 94 16.69 -15.96 12.43
C LYS A 94 17.40 -14.83 11.69
N SER A 95 16.67 -13.98 11.02
CA SER A 95 17.18 -12.73 10.47
C SER A 95 17.01 -11.60 11.49
N ARG A 96 18.11 -10.99 11.94
CA ARG A 96 18.10 -9.85 12.88
C ARG A 96 17.97 -8.50 12.20
N ARG A 97 18.15 -8.47 10.89
CA ARG A 97 17.98 -7.26 10.06
C ARG A 97 17.18 -7.65 8.84
N PRO A 98 16.38 -6.73 8.23
CA PRO A 98 16.08 -6.91 6.82
C PRO A 98 17.43 -7.18 6.18
N MET A 99 17.52 -8.27 5.41
CA MET A 99 18.80 -8.64 4.80
C MET A 99 19.37 -7.41 4.11
N SER A 100 20.45 -6.85 4.64
CA SER A 100 21.30 -5.97 3.86
C SER A 100 21.63 -6.78 2.63
N GLN A 101 21.34 -6.24 1.44
CA GLN A 101 21.47 -6.92 0.18
C GLN A 101 22.78 -7.69 0.15
N PRO A 102 22.79 -9.01 -0.11
CA PRO A 102 24.03 -9.66 -0.48
C PRO A 102 24.52 -8.92 -1.73
N VAL A 103 25.81 -8.54 -1.75
CA VAL A 103 26.48 -8.14 -2.99
C VAL A 103 26.35 -9.35 -3.91
N PRO A 104 25.62 -9.29 -5.01
CA PRO A 104 25.30 -10.48 -5.78
C PRO A 104 26.53 -10.95 -6.55
N ASP A 105 26.80 -12.21 -6.49
CA ASP A 105 27.24 -12.94 -7.68
C ASP A 105 26.11 -12.79 -8.70
N GLU A 106 26.35 -12.20 -9.89
CA GLU A 106 25.33 -11.56 -10.77
C GLU A 106 24.11 -12.42 -11.14
N THR A 107 24.14 -13.71 -10.94
CA THR A 107 23.06 -14.66 -11.20
C THR A 107 22.24 -15.06 -9.97
N SER A 108 22.84 -15.11 -8.79
CA SER A 108 22.15 -15.56 -7.57
C SER A 108 21.27 -14.49 -6.92
N GLY A 109 21.61 -13.19 -7.09
CA GLY A 109 20.87 -12.09 -6.50
C GLY A 109 19.49 -11.85 -7.14
N ALA A 110 19.44 -11.88 -8.47
CA ALA A 110 18.18 -11.72 -9.21
C ALA A 110 17.20 -12.86 -8.92
N GLN A 111 17.69 -14.09 -8.77
CA GLN A 111 16.91 -15.26 -8.41
C GLN A 111 16.37 -15.18 -6.98
N ALA A 112 17.17 -14.74 -6.03
CA ALA A 112 16.76 -14.55 -4.64
C ALA A 112 15.67 -13.46 -4.49
N ILE A 113 15.79 -12.34 -5.23
CA ILE A 113 14.78 -11.28 -5.27
C ILE A 113 13.49 -11.81 -5.91
N SER A 114 13.56 -12.55 -7.01
CA SER A 114 12.36 -13.13 -7.64
C SER A 114 11.60 -14.04 -6.68
N ILE A 115 12.31 -14.92 -5.95
CA ILE A 115 11.73 -15.80 -4.93
C ILE A 115 11.05 -14.98 -3.82
N LEU A 116 11.71 -13.95 -3.33
CA LEU A 116 11.18 -13.07 -2.30
C LEU A 116 9.89 -12.38 -2.76
N VAL A 117 9.89 -11.86 -3.99
CA VAL A 117 8.74 -11.18 -4.59
C VAL A 117 7.58 -12.15 -4.82
N ASP A 118 7.86 -13.34 -5.37
CA ASP A 118 6.84 -14.37 -5.60
C ASP A 118 6.19 -14.83 -4.27
N LYS A 119 6.99 -15.02 -3.23
CA LYS A 119 6.49 -15.32 -1.89
C LYS A 119 5.62 -14.19 -1.35
N TRP A 120 6.12 -12.96 -1.38
CA TRP A 120 5.36 -11.80 -0.93
C TRP A 120 4.06 -11.64 -1.71
N PHE A 121 4.10 -11.81 -3.02
CA PHE A 121 2.92 -11.72 -3.88
C PHE A 121 1.84 -12.72 -3.45
N ALA A 122 2.24 -13.95 -3.14
CA ALA A 122 1.32 -14.97 -2.66
C ALA A 122 0.73 -14.68 -1.27
N GLU A 123 1.56 -14.17 -0.36
CA GLU A 123 1.17 -13.97 1.04
C GLU A 123 0.46 -12.63 1.30
N ASN A 124 0.76 -11.60 0.50
CA ASN A 124 0.31 -10.22 0.75
C ASN A 124 -0.58 -9.66 -0.37
N THR A 125 -1.02 -10.50 -1.32
CA THR A 125 -2.05 -10.14 -2.31
C THR A 125 -3.37 -10.76 -1.94
N PHE A 126 -4.37 -9.94 -1.73
CA PHE A 126 -5.71 -10.32 -1.31
C PHE A 126 -6.73 -10.03 -2.40
N HIS A 127 -7.90 -10.65 -2.27
CA HIS A 127 -9.09 -10.29 -3.02
C HIS A 127 -10.05 -9.52 -2.11
N ALA A 128 -10.73 -8.49 -2.62
CA ALA A 128 -11.63 -7.68 -1.79
C ALA A 128 -12.74 -8.50 -1.14
N ASP A 129 -13.20 -9.57 -1.79
CA ASP A 129 -14.25 -10.44 -1.24
C ASP A 129 -13.83 -11.18 0.05
N GLU A 130 -12.53 -11.33 0.30
CA GLU A 130 -12.02 -11.88 1.57
C GLU A 130 -12.39 -11.01 2.79
N PHE A 131 -12.71 -9.74 2.52
CA PHE A 131 -13.09 -8.74 3.52
C PHE A 131 -14.54 -8.30 3.41
N SER A 132 -15.39 -9.03 2.69
CA SER A 132 -16.80 -8.69 2.48
C SER A 132 -17.68 -8.90 3.72
N ASP A 133 -17.24 -9.73 4.67
CA ASP A 133 -17.87 -9.85 5.98
C ASP A 133 -17.53 -8.65 6.87
N LEU A 134 -18.34 -7.60 6.78
CA LEU A 134 -18.16 -6.36 7.54
C LEU A 134 -18.30 -6.57 9.05
N LYS A 135 -19.06 -7.57 9.51
CA LYS A 135 -19.17 -7.88 10.95
C LYS A 135 -17.84 -8.41 11.50
N ARG A 136 -17.17 -9.26 10.70
CA ARG A 136 -15.83 -9.74 11.04
C ARG A 136 -14.82 -8.60 11.06
N LEU A 137 -14.86 -7.67 10.09
CA LEU A 137 -13.98 -6.49 10.10
C LEU A 137 -14.23 -5.60 11.32
N MET A 138 -15.50 -5.41 11.72
CA MET A 138 -15.82 -4.69 12.96
C MET A 138 -15.23 -5.36 14.19
N ALA A 139 -15.37 -6.67 14.32
CA ALA A 139 -14.77 -7.41 15.45
C ALA A 139 -13.23 -7.26 15.49
N LEU A 140 -12.56 -7.25 14.33
CA LEU A 140 -11.12 -6.98 14.25
C LEU A 140 -10.77 -5.54 14.63
N LYS A 141 -11.57 -4.56 14.19
CA LYS A 141 -11.42 -3.15 14.59
C LYS A 141 -11.56 -2.98 16.09
N GLU A 142 -12.62 -3.51 16.68
CA GLU A 142 -12.88 -3.47 18.13
C GLU A 142 -11.76 -4.13 18.93
N LYS A 143 -11.30 -5.30 18.49
CA LYS A 143 -10.18 -6.01 19.14
C LYS A 143 -8.88 -5.20 19.09
N SER A 144 -8.64 -4.46 18.01
CA SER A 144 -7.44 -3.63 17.86
C SER A 144 -7.55 -2.29 18.57
N GLY A 145 -8.75 -1.82 18.89
CA GLY A 145 -9.04 -0.49 19.43
C GLY A 145 -8.70 0.66 18.48
N GLN A 146 -8.52 0.38 17.18
CA GLN A 146 -8.09 1.37 16.19
C GLN A 146 -9.27 2.14 15.60
N THR A 147 -9.06 3.44 15.38
CA THR A 147 -9.99 4.32 14.68
C THR A 147 -9.58 4.47 13.22
N ILE A 148 -10.57 4.70 12.34
CA ILE A 148 -10.36 4.71 10.88
C ILE A 148 -10.97 5.97 10.27
N SER A 149 -10.15 6.73 9.56
CA SER A 149 -10.57 7.89 8.78
C SER A 149 -10.51 7.57 7.28
N LEU A 150 -11.54 8.00 6.55
CA LEU A 150 -11.52 8.07 5.10
C LEU A 150 -11.40 9.53 4.66
N ALA A 151 -10.33 9.87 3.97
CA ALA A 151 -10.18 11.18 3.34
C ALA A 151 -10.38 11.07 1.83
N LEU A 152 -11.25 11.89 1.28
CA LEU A 152 -11.64 11.93 -0.12
C LEU A 152 -11.00 13.15 -0.80
N PRO A 153 -9.89 12.98 -1.56
CA PRO A 153 -9.35 14.07 -2.35
C PRO A 153 -10.29 14.36 -3.53
N ALA A 154 -10.59 15.64 -3.77
CA ALA A 154 -11.51 16.03 -4.84
C ALA A 154 -11.04 17.29 -5.57
N LEU A 155 -11.28 17.32 -6.89
CA LEU A 155 -11.14 18.49 -7.74
C LEU A 155 -12.12 18.40 -8.90
N ASN A 156 -13.22 19.20 -8.85
CA ASN A 156 -14.26 19.27 -9.90
C ASN A 156 -14.91 17.90 -10.19
N GLU A 157 -15.45 17.26 -9.16
CA GLU A 157 -16.05 15.92 -9.22
C GLU A 157 -17.57 15.94 -8.91
N GLU A 158 -18.30 17.02 -9.29
CA GLU A 158 -19.73 17.16 -9.03
C GLU A 158 -20.58 16.02 -9.58
N GLN A 159 -20.11 15.31 -10.62
CA GLN A 159 -20.86 14.22 -11.26
C GLN A 159 -20.79 12.91 -10.48
N THR A 160 -19.75 12.70 -9.68
CA THR A 160 -19.44 11.41 -9.04
C THR A 160 -19.42 11.47 -7.53
N VAL A 161 -19.03 12.61 -6.95
CA VAL A 161 -18.80 12.78 -5.51
C VAL A 161 -20.01 12.41 -4.66
N ALA A 162 -21.24 12.75 -5.08
CA ALA A 162 -22.46 12.40 -4.35
C ALA A 162 -22.61 10.88 -4.19
N LYS A 163 -22.46 10.15 -5.30
CA LYS A 163 -22.59 8.69 -5.32
C LYS A 163 -21.48 8.03 -4.49
N VAL A 164 -20.25 8.53 -4.57
CA VAL A 164 -19.12 8.02 -3.77
C VAL A 164 -19.42 8.17 -2.28
N ILE A 165 -19.74 9.38 -1.83
CA ILE A 165 -20.04 9.65 -0.43
C ILE A 165 -21.23 8.82 0.06
N GLN A 166 -22.35 8.83 -0.63
CA GLN A 166 -23.57 8.11 -0.23
C GLN A 166 -23.33 6.61 -0.10
N THR A 167 -22.66 6.01 -1.10
CA THR A 167 -22.37 4.56 -1.10
C THR A 167 -21.51 4.15 0.07
N VAL A 168 -20.44 4.90 0.32
CA VAL A 168 -19.49 4.57 1.39
C VAL A 168 -20.08 4.88 2.76
N LYS A 169 -20.65 6.07 2.95
CA LYS A 169 -21.25 6.48 4.23
C LYS A 169 -22.34 5.52 4.67
N ARG A 170 -23.30 5.21 3.80
CA ARG A 170 -24.37 4.28 4.11
C ARG A 170 -23.85 2.93 4.58
N SER A 171 -22.97 2.31 3.80
CA SER A 171 -22.52 0.93 4.07
C SER A 171 -21.52 0.81 5.21
N LEU A 172 -20.62 1.81 5.37
CA LEU A 172 -19.46 1.71 6.25
C LEU A 172 -19.46 2.70 7.44
N MET A 173 -20.52 3.49 7.59
CA MET A 173 -20.77 4.30 8.79
C MET A 173 -22.18 4.07 9.35
N ASP A 174 -23.24 4.14 8.50
CA ASP A 174 -24.62 4.08 8.95
C ASP A 174 -25.08 2.63 9.21
N ASP A 175 -24.85 1.71 8.26
CA ASP A 175 -25.22 0.29 8.38
C ASP A 175 -24.22 -0.49 9.26
N VAL A 176 -22.92 -0.28 9.05
CA VAL A 176 -21.81 -0.89 9.82
C VAL A 176 -20.78 0.20 10.13
N PRO A 177 -20.54 0.56 11.40
CA PRO A 177 -19.66 1.68 11.77
C PRO A 177 -18.16 1.28 11.68
N LEU A 178 -17.73 0.84 10.50
CA LEU A 178 -16.34 0.50 10.22
C LEU A 178 -15.47 1.76 10.15
N LEU A 179 -15.99 2.84 9.54
CA LEU A 179 -15.35 4.15 9.51
C LEU A 179 -15.82 5.01 10.69
N ASP A 180 -14.90 5.71 11.34
CA ASP A 180 -15.19 6.67 12.40
C ASP A 180 -15.45 8.07 11.83
N GLU A 181 -14.83 8.40 10.69
CA GLU A 181 -15.05 9.66 10.00
C GLU A 181 -14.81 9.55 8.49
N ILE A 182 -15.50 10.42 7.75
CA ILE A 182 -15.27 10.69 6.33
C ILE A 182 -15.09 12.20 6.19
N VAL A 183 -14.03 12.64 5.51
CA VAL A 183 -13.78 14.05 5.21
C VAL A 183 -13.53 14.23 3.71
N LEU A 184 -13.97 15.35 3.14
CA LEU A 184 -13.58 15.77 1.80
C LEU A 184 -12.43 16.76 1.88
N VAL A 185 -11.35 16.48 1.15
CA VAL A 185 -10.19 17.37 1.03
C VAL A 185 -10.16 17.92 -0.39
N ASP A 186 -10.71 19.12 -0.51
CA ASP A 186 -10.97 19.75 -1.80
C ASP A 186 -9.76 20.56 -2.29
N SER A 187 -9.44 20.44 -3.57
CA SER A 187 -8.36 21.17 -4.24
C SER A 187 -8.82 22.52 -4.84
N ASN A 188 -9.78 23.19 -4.19
CA ASN A 188 -10.40 24.42 -4.60
C ASN A 188 -11.26 24.25 -5.87
N SER A 189 -12.19 23.30 -5.82
CA SER A 189 -13.14 23.04 -6.91
C SER A 189 -13.96 24.28 -7.24
N SER A 190 -14.17 24.48 -8.54
CA SER A 190 -14.98 25.59 -9.08
C SER A 190 -16.43 25.20 -9.40
N ASP A 191 -16.73 23.89 -9.36
CA ASP A 191 -18.06 23.31 -9.56
C ASP A 191 -18.83 23.09 -8.22
N ARG A 192 -19.87 22.28 -8.25
CA ARG A 192 -20.69 22.01 -7.07
C ARG A 192 -20.14 20.93 -6.12
N THR A 193 -18.93 20.41 -6.34
CA THR A 193 -18.32 19.32 -5.54
C THR A 193 -18.43 19.58 -4.03
N ARG A 194 -18.01 20.76 -3.57
CA ARG A 194 -18.04 21.13 -2.14
C ARG A 194 -19.46 21.23 -1.58
N ALA A 195 -20.35 21.89 -2.32
CA ALA A 195 -21.74 22.04 -1.89
C ALA A 195 -22.42 20.68 -1.72
N ILE A 196 -22.21 19.77 -2.67
CA ILE A 196 -22.75 18.39 -2.63
C ILE A 196 -22.25 17.65 -1.39
N ALA A 197 -20.97 17.72 -1.07
CA ALA A 197 -20.41 17.05 0.10
C ALA A 197 -20.96 17.64 1.43
N CYS A 198 -21.07 18.97 1.53
CA CYS A 198 -21.69 19.64 2.66
C CYS A 198 -23.16 19.23 2.85
N ASP A 199 -23.96 19.18 1.77
CA ASP A 199 -25.36 18.76 1.79
C ASP A 199 -25.51 17.29 2.28
N LEU A 200 -24.50 16.45 2.06
CA LEU A 200 -24.45 15.07 2.56
C LEU A 200 -23.91 14.95 3.99
N GLY A 201 -23.63 16.08 4.65
CA GLY A 201 -23.14 16.14 6.03
C GLY A 201 -21.70 15.68 6.20
N ILE A 202 -20.86 15.80 5.15
CA ILE A 202 -19.44 15.47 5.19
C ILE A 202 -18.64 16.76 5.43
N PRO A 203 -17.73 16.80 6.42
CA PRO A 203 -16.80 17.92 6.59
C PRO A 203 -15.95 18.14 5.33
N VAL A 204 -15.87 19.41 4.91
CA VAL A 204 -15.14 19.82 3.70
C VAL A 204 -14.02 20.77 4.08
N PHE A 205 -12.82 20.48 3.62
CA PHE A 205 -11.63 21.29 3.85
C PHE A 205 -10.97 21.64 2.53
N ILE A 206 -10.74 22.93 2.29
CA ILE A 206 -9.95 23.41 1.15
C ILE A 206 -8.49 23.31 1.55
N HIS A 207 -7.75 22.40 0.95
CA HIS A 207 -6.39 22.12 1.40
C HIS A 207 -5.45 23.33 1.24
N GLN A 208 -5.70 24.24 0.31
CA GLN A 208 -4.92 25.48 0.14
C GLN A 208 -5.04 26.41 1.35
N GLU A 209 -6.12 26.33 2.12
CA GLU A 209 -6.36 27.14 3.30
C GLU A 209 -5.73 26.56 4.58
N LEU A 210 -5.32 25.29 4.54
CA LEU A 210 -4.69 24.60 5.66
C LEU A 210 -3.18 24.92 5.69
N LEU A 211 -2.61 25.14 6.90
CA LEU A 211 -1.20 25.45 7.11
C LEU A 211 -0.71 26.61 6.22
N PRO A 212 -1.33 27.78 6.32
CA PRO A 212 -1.02 28.91 5.44
C PRO A 212 0.44 29.37 5.54
N GLU A 213 1.09 29.14 6.67
CA GLU A 213 2.50 29.45 6.91
C GLU A 213 3.47 28.67 6.01
N LEU A 214 3.04 27.51 5.50
CA LEU A 214 3.83 26.69 4.57
C LEU A 214 3.52 26.97 3.10
N GLY A 215 2.63 27.91 2.85
CA GLY A 215 2.17 28.33 1.54
C GLY A 215 1.31 27.27 0.82
N PRO A 216 0.39 27.71 -0.04
CA PRO A 216 -0.44 26.82 -0.83
C PRO A 216 0.40 26.16 -1.94
N ARG A 217 0.22 24.86 -2.13
CA ARG A 217 0.70 24.13 -3.29
C ARG A 217 -0.47 23.42 -3.95
N MET A 218 -0.35 23.21 -5.23
CA MET A 218 -1.33 22.43 -6.01
C MET A 218 -0.89 20.98 -6.10
N GLY A 219 -1.86 20.08 -6.23
CA GLY A 219 -1.63 18.69 -6.51
C GLY A 219 -2.26 17.72 -5.52
N LYS A 220 -2.43 16.49 -5.97
CA LYS A 220 -3.09 15.44 -5.19
C LYS A 220 -2.35 15.16 -3.88
N GLY A 221 -1.02 15.01 -3.96
CA GLY A 221 -0.20 14.69 -2.79
C GLY A 221 -0.24 15.77 -1.71
N GLU A 222 -0.39 17.04 -2.09
CA GLU A 222 -0.58 18.14 -1.14
C GLU A 222 -1.87 17.96 -0.33
N GLY A 223 -2.97 17.63 -1.01
CA GLY A 223 -4.24 17.34 -0.34
C GLY A 223 -4.15 16.14 0.60
N LEU A 224 -3.46 15.07 0.16
CA LEU A 224 -3.26 13.89 0.99
C LEU A 224 -2.38 14.17 2.22
N TRP A 225 -1.31 14.95 2.06
CA TRP A 225 -0.47 15.36 3.17
C TRP A 225 -1.26 16.19 4.19
N LYS A 226 -2.02 17.17 3.74
CA LYS A 226 -2.85 18.02 4.59
C LYS A 226 -4.06 17.29 5.20
N SER A 227 -4.50 16.18 4.59
CA SER A 227 -5.56 15.34 5.19
C SER A 227 -5.18 14.80 6.57
N LEU A 228 -3.88 14.65 6.86
CA LEU A 228 -3.41 14.23 8.17
C LEU A 228 -3.80 15.21 9.29
N LEU A 229 -3.91 16.50 8.98
CA LEU A 229 -4.31 17.56 9.93
C LEU A 229 -5.82 17.53 10.25
N VAL A 230 -6.64 17.10 9.29
CA VAL A 230 -8.10 17.18 9.40
C VAL A 230 -8.77 15.83 9.67
N THR A 231 -7.98 14.76 9.79
CA THR A 231 -8.42 13.42 10.17
C THR A 231 -7.86 13.02 11.51
N ARG A 232 -8.51 12.07 12.22
CA ARG A 232 -8.12 11.65 13.58
C ARG A 232 -7.81 10.15 13.71
N GLY A 233 -8.22 9.33 12.74
CA GLY A 233 -8.08 7.88 12.79
C GLY A 233 -6.63 7.40 12.86
N ASP A 234 -6.42 6.27 13.52
CA ASP A 234 -5.14 5.55 13.56
C ASP A 234 -4.77 4.93 12.23
N ILE A 235 -5.78 4.65 11.41
CA ILE A 235 -5.67 4.22 10.03
C ILE A 235 -6.30 5.31 9.15
N ILE A 236 -5.59 5.72 8.12
CA ILE A 236 -6.09 6.65 7.12
C ILE A 236 -6.21 5.93 5.79
N ALA A 237 -7.39 6.00 5.19
CA ALA A 237 -7.67 5.50 3.86
C ALA A 237 -7.95 6.65 2.90
N TRP A 238 -7.54 6.50 1.66
CA TRP A 238 -7.86 7.39 0.55
C TRP A 238 -8.46 6.60 -0.61
N ILE A 239 -9.47 7.13 -1.21
CA ILE A 239 -10.01 6.69 -2.49
C ILE A 239 -10.29 7.91 -3.36
N ASP A 240 -10.12 7.77 -4.67
CA ASP A 240 -10.46 8.84 -5.61
C ASP A 240 -11.97 9.06 -5.66
N THR A 241 -12.39 10.29 -5.96
CA THR A 241 -13.81 10.70 -6.04
C THR A 241 -14.41 10.60 -7.44
N ASP A 242 -13.62 10.30 -8.47
CA ASP A 242 -14.04 10.12 -9.88
C ASP A 242 -14.51 8.69 -10.22
N ILE A 243 -14.75 7.84 -9.21
CA ILE A 243 -15.13 6.44 -9.40
C ILE A 243 -16.61 6.32 -9.81
N VAL A 244 -16.88 5.94 -11.06
CA VAL A 244 -18.24 5.82 -11.61
C VAL A 244 -18.98 4.60 -11.04
N ASN A 245 -18.28 3.46 -10.90
CA ASN A 245 -18.83 2.19 -10.40
C ASN A 245 -18.47 1.94 -8.94
N ILE A 246 -18.56 2.99 -8.10
CA ILE A 246 -18.21 2.89 -6.68
C ILE A 246 -18.97 1.77 -5.97
N HIS A 247 -18.24 1.06 -5.12
CA HIS A 247 -18.75 -0.01 -4.26
C HIS A 247 -17.99 0.04 -2.93
N PRO A 248 -18.57 -0.33 -1.77
CA PRO A 248 -17.87 -0.30 -0.47
C PRO A 248 -16.55 -1.07 -0.43
N ARG A 249 -16.35 -2.06 -1.33
CA ARG A 249 -15.10 -2.82 -1.44
C ARG A 249 -13.86 -1.97 -1.72
N PHE A 250 -14.01 -0.80 -2.33
CA PHE A 250 -12.90 0.13 -2.56
C PHE A 250 -12.30 0.62 -1.23
N VAL A 251 -13.10 0.62 -0.16
CA VAL A 251 -12.68 1.03 1.18
C VAL A 251 -12.40 -0.19 2.06
N TYR A 252 -13.39 -1.08 2.26
CA TYR A 252 -13.18 -2.21 3.17
C TYR A 252 -12.06 -3.15 2.70
N GLY A 253 -11.84 -3.26 1.39
CA GLY A 253 -10.77 -4.07 0.82
C GLY A 253 -9.39 -3.59 1.28
N ILE A 254 -9.11 -2.28 1.15
CA ILE A 254 -7.82 -1.73 1.56
C ILE A 254 -7.64 -1.64 3.08
N LEU A 255 -8.72 -1.65 3.85
CA LEU A 255 -8.69 -1.68 5.32
C LEU A 255 -8.43 -3.08 5.88
N GLY A 256 -8.94 -4.11 5.19
CA GLY A 256 -8.91 -5.49 5.64
C GLY A 256 -7.53 -5.98 6.08
N PRO A 257 -6.47 -5.89 5.26
CA PRO A 257 -5.14 -6.36 5.64
C PRO A 257 -4.55 -5.60 6.84
N LEU A 258 -4.85 -4.29 7.01
CA LEU A 258 -4.40 -3.49 8.15
C LEU A 258 -5.05 -3.95 9.47
N LEU A 259 -6.33 -4.30 9.41
CA LEU A 259 -7.07 -4.83 10.56
C LEU A 259 -6.68 -6.28 10.87
N LEU A 260 -6.34 -7.07 9.84
CA LEU A 260 -5.96 -8.46 9.99
C LEU A 260 -4.57 -8.62 10.63
N SER A 261 -3.63 -7.71 10.34
CA SER A 261 -2.23 -7.85 10.78
C SER A 261 -1.60 -6.51 11.16
N SER A 262 -1.09 -6.42 12.39
CA SER A 262 -0.33 -5.26 12.88
C SER A 262 1.00 -5.07 12.13
N ARG A 263 1.53 -6.11 11.47
CA ARG A 263 2.73 -6.04 10.65
C ARG A 263 2.51 -5.17 9.41
N ILE A 264 1.32 -5.21 8.82
CA ILE A 264 1.01 -4.43 7.62
C ILE A 264 0.91 -2.95 8.01
N GLN A 265 1.67 -2.12 7.30
CA GLN A 265 1.72 -0.67 7.49
C GLN A 265 1.03 0.07 6.35
N PHE A 266 1.04 -0.51 5.13
CA PHE A 266 0.55 0.13 3.93
C PHE A 266 -0.14 -0.88 3.02
N VAL A 267 -1.30 -0.52 2.50
CA VAL A 267 -2.11 -1.37 1.60
C VAL A 267 -2.44 -0.59 0.33
N LYS A 268 -2.12 -1.18 -0.84
CA LYS A 268 -2.50 -0.65 -2.16
C LYS A 268 -3.67 -1.42 -2.72
N GLY A 269 -4.68 -0.71 -3.19
CA GLY A 269 -5.70 -1.30 -4.05
C GLY A 269 -5.19 -1.42 -5.49
N PHE A 270 -5.62 -2.46 -6.19
CA PHE A 270 -5.47 -2.56 -7.63
C PHE A 270 -6.75 -3.09 -8.27
N TYR A 271 -6.93 -2.86 -9.56
CA TYR A 271 -8.15 -3.20 -10.26
C TYR A 271 -7.93 -3.26 -11.77
N ARG A 272 -8.83 -3.94 -12.44
CA ARG A 272 -8.86 -3.94 -13.91
C ARG A 272 -9.43 -2.63 -14.43
N ARG A 273 -8.79 -2.06 -15.44
CA ARG A 273 -9.22 -0.83 -16.12
C ARG A 273 -9.61 -1.18 -17.56
N PRO A 274 -10.88 -1.51 -17.85
CA PRO A 274 -11.31 -1.74 -19.21
C PRO A 274 -11.21 -0.45 -20.03
N LEU A 275 -10.54 -0.52 -21.19
CA LEU A 275 -10.53 0.57 -22.14
C LEU A 275 -11.72 0.41 -23.10
N LYS A 276 -12.58 1.41 -23.16
CA LYS A 276 -13.54 1.55 -24.27
C LYS A 276 -12.84 2.17 -25.48
N THR A 277 -12.63 1.39 -26.53
CA THR A 277 -12.18 1.88 -27.83
C THR A 277 -13.33 1.68 -28.82
N GLY A 278 -14.14 2.71 -29.01
CA GLY A 278 -15.39 2.62 -29.79
C GLY A 278 -16.39 1.64 -29.13
N ASN A 279 -16.89 0.67 -29.89
CA ASN A 279 -17.80 -0.38 -29.40
C ASN A 279 -17.09 -1.60 -28.80
N LYS A 280 -15.75 -1.62 -28.74
CA LYS A 280 -14.98 -2.74 -28.17
C LYS A 280 -14.46 -2.38 -26.79
N ILE A 281 -14.66 -3.28 -25.84
CA ILE A 281 -14.06 -3.20 -24.51
C ILE A 281 -12.79 -4.06 -24.53
N GLN A 282 -11.65 -3.41 -24.36
CA GLN A 282 -10.36 -4.08 -24.23
C GLN A 282 -10.07 -4.28 -22.74
N ALA A 283 -9.97 -5.51 -22.29
CA ALA A 283 -9.86 -5.88 -20.89
C ALA A 283 -8.55 -5.41 -20.19
N GLY A 284 -7.57 -4.95 -20.95
CA GLY A 284 -6.28 -4.50 -20.41
C GLY A 284 -5.68 -3.41 -21.28
N GLY A 285 -5.79 -2.17 -20.87
CA GLY A 285 -5.19 -1.04 -21.62
C GLY A 285 -5.10 0.24 -20.78
N GLY A 286 -5.65 0.22 -19.57
CA GLY A 286 -5.48 1.27 -18.57
C GLY A 286 -4.15 1.15 -17.83
N GLY A 287 -3.67 2.26 -17.25
CA GLY A 287 -2.41 2.26 -16.48
C GLY A 287 -1.16 2.48 -17.32
N ARG A 288 -1.26 3.19 -18.45
CA ARG A 288 -0.14 3.47 -19.34
C ARG A 288 1.09 4.02 -18.63
N VAL A 289 0.93 4.95 -17.71
CA VAL A 289 2.04 5.49 -16.91
C VAL A 289 2.62 4.44 -15.97
N THR A 290 1.78 3.57 -15.41
CA THR A 290 2.24 2.44 -14.61
C THR A 290 3.17 1.55 -15.45
N GLU A 291 2.71 1.09 -16.61
CA GLU A 291 3.46 0.12 -17.43
C GLU A 291 4.67 0.73 -18.13
N LEU A 292 4.59 2.00 -18.55
CA LEU A 292 5.65 2.65 -19.34
C LEU A 292 6.65 3.46 -18.49
N THR A 293 6.33 3.75 -17.22
CA THR A 293 7.19 4.58 -16.37
C THR A 293 7.44 3.93 -15.01
N ALA A 294 6.41 3.79 -14.17
CA ALA A 294 6.61 3.36 -12.80
C ALA A 294 7.12 1.90 -12.69
N ARG A 295 6.55 0.96 -13.47
CA ARG A 295 6.97 -0.44 -13.44
C ARG A 295 8.41 -0.64 -13.91
N PRO A 296 8.88 -0.06 -15.04
CA PRO A 296 10.30 -0.15 -15.41
C PRO A 296 11.23 0.43 -14.34
N LEU A 297 10.90 1.59 -13.75
CA LEU A 297 11.72 2.21 -12.73
C LEU A 297 11.76 1.37 -11.44
N LEU A 298 10.63 0.81 -11.01
CA LEU A 298 10.60 -0.11 -9.86
C LEU A 298 11.45 -1.36 -10.13
N ASN A 299 11.31 -1.99 -11.28
CA ASN A 299 12.11 -3.17 -11.62
C ASN A 299 13.61 -2.90 -11.67
N LEU A 300 14.02 -1.70 -12.11
CA LEU A 300 15.43 -1.31 -12.19
C LEU A 300 16.03 -0.96 -10.83
N PHE A 301 15.32 -0.19 -10.02
CA PHE A 301 15.88 0.45 -8.83
C PHE A 301 15.37 -0.11 -7.51
N TYR A 302 14.20 -0.73 -7.51
CA TYR A 302 13.54 -1.34 -6.35
C TYR A 302 12.91 -2.69 -6.76
N PRO A 303 13.73 -3.66 -7.22
CA PRO A 303 13.23 -4.92 -7.79
C PRO A 303 12.37 -5.72 -6.81
N GLU A 304 12.51 -5.52 -5.50
CA GLU A 304 11.64 -6.12 -4.48
C GLU A 304 10.19 -5.62 -4.61
N LEU A 305 9.97 -4.40 -5.12
CA LEU A 305 8.65 -3.84 -5.37
C LEU A 305 8.06 -4.22 -6.74
N SER A 306 8.76 -5.02 -7.53
CA SER A 306 8.32 -5.44 -8.89
C SER A 306 7.01 -6.21 -8.91
N GLY A 307 6.64 -6.85 -7.79
CA GLY A 307 5.38 -7.56 -7.60
C GLY A 307 4.16 -6.66 -7.32
N VAL A 308 4.36 -5.36 -7.13
CA VAL A 308 3.24 -4.42 -6.92
C VAL A 308 2.47 -4.22 -8.22
N VAL A 309 1.18 -4.64 -8.23
CA VAL A 309 0.36 -4.67 -9.45
C VAL A 309 0.08 -3.27 -9.99
N GLN A 310 -0.34 -2.34 -9.13
CA GLN A 310 -0.63 -0.95 -9.51
C GLN A 310 -0.01 0.05 -8.53
N PRO A 311 1.28 0.36 -8.67
CA PRO A 311 1.98 1.28 -7.78
C PRO A 311 1.37 2.70 -7.76
N LEU A 312 0.69 3.11 -8.84
CA LEU A 312 0.08 4.42 -9.02
C LEU A 312 -1.43 4.45 -8.77
N SER A 313 -2.03 3.40 -8.15
CA SER A 313 -3.46 3.45 -7.81
C SER A 313 -3.74 4.51 -6.75
N GLY A 314 -4.88 5.18 -6.85
CA GLY A 314 -5.32 6.21 -5.90
C GLY A 314 -6.04 5.66 -4.66
N GLU A 315 -6.29 4.35 -4.63
CA GLU A 315 -6.95 3.65 -3.53
C GLU A 315 -5.90 2.97 -2.67
N TYR A 316 -5.67 3.51 -1.47
CA TYR A 316 -4.74 2.93 -0.51
C TYR A 316 -5.04 3.37 0.91
N ALA A 317 -4.55 2.61 1.86
CA ALA A 317 -4.67 2.90 3.27
C ALA A 317 -3.35 2.63 4.00
N SER A 318 -3.14 3.34 5.09
CA SER A 318 -1.91 3.20 5.89
C SER A 318 -2.15 3.55 7.35
N ARG A 319 -1.24 3.10 8.19
CA ARG A 319 -1.22 3.53 9.60
C ARG A 319 -0.75 4.98 9.69
N ARG A 320 -1.47 5.77 10.48
CA ARG A 320 -1.12 7.18 10.74
C ARG A 320 0.31 7.32 11.24
N SER A 321 0.75 6.46 12.15
CA SER A 321 2.09 6.49 12.72
C SER A 321 3.22 6.40 11.69
N PHE A 322 3.00 5.74 10.56
CA PHE A 322 3.92 5.75 9.43
C PHE A 322 3.82 7.07 8.64
N LEU A 323 2.59 7.49 8.31
CA LEU A 323 2.34 8.66 7.47
C LEU A 323 2.87 9.95 8.08
N GLU A 324 2.68 10.14 9.38
CA GLU A 324 3.14 11.32 10.12
C GLU A 324 4.66 11.51 10.10
N GLN A 325 5.41 10.41 9.96
CA GLN A 325 6.89 10.39 9.92
C GLN A 325 7.45 10.37 8.50
N THR A 326 6.60 10.42 7.50
CA THR A 326 6.99 10.24 6.10
C THR A 326 6.81 11.54 5.34
N PRO A 327 7.79 11.96 4.51
CA PRO A 327 7.64 13.11 3.63
C PRO A 327 6.69 12.77 2.47
N PHE A 328 5.93 13.73 1.98
CA PHE A 328 4.99 13.54 0.88
C PHE A 328 5.40 14.36 -0.34
N PHE A 329 5.44 13.76 -1.49
CA PHE A 329 5.46 14.51 -2.73
C PHE A 329 4.12 15.20 -2.94
N SER A 330 4.16 16.44 -3.45
CA SER A 330 2.96 17.29 -3.51
C SER A 330 2.02 16.93 -4.66
N THR A 331 2.50 16.26 -5.71
CA THR A 331 1.70 15.94 -6.88
C THR A 331 1.56 14.42 -7.12
N TYR A 332 1.75 13.93 -8.33
CA TYR A 332 1.61 12.51 -8.69
C TYR A 332 2.80 11.62 -8.28
N GLY A 333 3.84 12.18 -7.69
CA GLY A 333 4.92 11.41 -7.10
C GLY A 333 4.55 10.77 -5.76
N VAL A 334 3.44 11.18 -5.14
CA VAL A 334 3.05 10.77 -3.79
C VAL A 334 2.85 9.27 -3.65
N GLU A 335 2.15 8.63 -4.57
CA GLU A 335 1.90 7.19 -4.52
C GLU A 335 3.19 6.38 -4.57
N THR A 336 4.10 6.76 -5.45
CA THR A 336 5.41 6.11 -5.59
C THR A 336 6.31 6.41 -4.40
N GLY A 337 6.33 7.66 -3.94
CA GLY A 337 7.11 8.09 -2.79
C GLY A 337 6.75 7.31 -1.53
N LEU A 338 5.47 7.26 -1.18
CA LEU A 338 4.98 6.52 -0.01
C LEU A 338 5.27 5.01 -0.11
N LEU A 339 5.13 4.43 -1.31
CA LEU A 339 5.44 3.02 -1.53
C LEU A 339 6.92 2.71 -1.29
N ILE A 340 7.82 3.57 -1.77
CA ILE A 340 9.26 3.44 -1.55
C ILE A 340 9.59 3.65 -0.07
N ASP A 341 9.05 4.70 0.56
CA ASP A 341 9.34 5.01 1.97
C ASP A 341 8.91 3.91 2.94
N VAL A 342 7.73 3.31 2.73
CA VAL A 342 7.29 2.17 3.56
C VAL A 342 8.17 0.95 3.34
N PHE A 343 8.59 0.69 2.11
CA PHE A 343 9.51 -0.40 1.81
C PHE A 343 10.89 -0.18 2.46
N GLU A 344 11.47 0.99 2.33
CA GLU A 344 12.78 1.31 2.93
C GLU A 344 12.75 1.27 4.46
N LYS A 345 11.62 1.66 5.07
CA LYS A 345 11.49 1.72 6.53
C LYS A 345 11.14 0.38 7.18
N TYR A 346 10.23 -0.39 6.57
CA TYR A 346 9.65 -1.60 7.18
C TYR A 346 9.85 -2.88 6.35
N GLY A 347 10.37 -2.75 5.13
CA GLY A 347 10.54 -3.87 4.21
C GLY A 347 9.26 -4.27 3.49
N LEU A 348 9.42 -5.19 2.54
CA LEU A 348 8.35 -5.64 1.64
C LEU A 348 7.17 -6.29 2.39
N SER A 349 7.43 -6.98 3.48
CA SER A 349 6.41 -7.68 4.28
C SER A 349 5.42 -6.75 4.99
N ALA A 350 5.72 -5.45 5.10
CA ALA A 350 4.83 -4.44 5.66
C ALA A 350 3.84 -3.86 4.63
N ILE A 351 3.96 -4.27 3.37
CA ILE A 351 3.11 -3.86 2.28
C ILE A 351 2.17 -5.00 1.92
N ALA A 352 0.90 -4.69 1.70
CA ALA A 352 -0.07 -5.60 1.09
C ALA A 352 -0.76 -4.93 -0.10
N GLN A 353 -1.38 -5.75 -0.95
CA GLN A 353 -2.19 -5.24 -2.05
C GLN A 353 -3.50 -6.03 -2.18
N VAL A 354 -4.54 -5.37 -2.69
CA VAL A 354 -5.89 -5.93 -2.76
C VAL A 354 -6.49 -5.73 -4.13
N ASP A 355 -6.98 -6.81 -4.75
CA ASP A 355 -7.78 -6.76 -5.97
C ASP A 355 -9.18 -6.20 -5.66
N LEU A 356 -9.45 -4.98 -6.10
CA LEU A 356 -10.72 -4.28 -5.97
C LEU A 356 -11.65 -4.54 -7.17
N LEU A 357 -11.30 -5.49 -8.03
CA LEU A 357 -11.99 -5.96 -9.22
C LEU A 357 -11.91 -5.00 -10.41
N GLU A 358 -12.86 -4.12 -10.57
CA GLU A 358 -12.96 -3.26 -11.75
C GLU A 358 -13.25 -1.82 -11.34
N ARG A 359 -12.53 -0.88 -11.97
CA ARG A 359 -12.77 0.55 -11.85
C ARG A 359 -13.01 1.18 -13.21
N ILE A 360 -14.12 1.90 -13.32
CA ILE A 360 -14.48 2.72 -14.48
C ILE A 360 -14.20 4.19 -14.13
N HIS A 361 -13.37 4.83 -14.93
CA HIS A 361 -12.98 6.24 -14.79
C HIS A 361 -12.77 6.88 -16.16
N HIS A 362 -12.63 8.19 -16.19
CA HIS A 362 -12.34 8.93 -17.42
C HIS A 362 -10.88 8.79 -17.84
N ASN A 363 -10.64 8.59 -19.14
CA ASN A 363 -9.27 8.49 -19.69
C ASN A 363 -8.65 9.88 -19.83
N GLN A 364 -7.40 10.00 -19.42
CA GLN A 364 -6.60 11.21 -19.63
C GLN A 364 -5.92 11.20 -21.00
N THR A 365 -5.60 12.40 -21.50
CA THR A 365 -4.85 12.58 -22.75
C THR A 365 -3.42 12.09 -22.61
N LEU A 366 -2.77 11.76 -23.74
CA LEU A 366 -1.36 11.34 -23.74
C LEU A 366 -0.45 12.45 -23.18
N GLU A 367 -0.76 13.70 -23.43
CA GLU A 367 -0.02 14.85 -22.90
C GLU A 367 -0.10 14.92 -21.38
N ALA A 368 -1.29 14.80 -20.80
CA ALA A 368 -1.46 14.78 -19.35
C ALA A 368 -0.70 13.61 -18.70
N LEU A 369 -0.70 12.43 -19.35
CA LEU A 369 0.07 11.28 -18.89
C LEU A 369 1.58 11.48 -19.02
N SER A 370 2.05 12.22 -20.04
CA SER A 370 3.46 12.57 -20.21
C SER A 370 3.95 13.49 -19.07
N LYS A 371 3.16 14.50 -18.71
CA LYS A 371 3.43 15.37 -17.56
C LYS A 371 3.46 14.58 -16.24
N MET A 372 2.51 13.66 -16.06
CA MET A 372 2.49 12.75 -14.91
C MET A 372 3.75 11.87 -14.86
N SER A 373 4.18 11.31 -15.99
CA SER A 373 5.41 10.52 -16.08
C SER A 373 6.64 11.33 -15.69
N PHE A 374 6.73 12.57 -16.15
CA PHE A 374 7.84 13.47 -15.83
C PHE A 374 7.97 13.74 -14.33
N VAL A 375 6.84 13.96 -13.65
CA VAL A 375 6.77 14.14 -12.19
C VAL A 375 7.20 12.86 -11.43
N ILE A 376 6.72 11.70 -11.89
CA ILE A 376 7.07 10.43 -11.26
C ILE A 376 8.56 10.14 -11.38
N ILE A 377 9.17 10.44 -12.52
CA ILE A 377 10.62 10.30 -12.70
C ILE A 377 11.39 11.22 -11.74
N GLN A 378 10.94 12.46 -11.55
CA GLN A 378 11.55 13.37 -10.56
C GLN A 378 11.46 12.80 -9.13
N ALA A 379 10.30 12.23 -8.77
CA ALA A 379 10.12 11.60 -7.46
C ALA A 379 11.08 10.41 -7.26
N PHE A 380 11.22 9.53 -8.27
CA PHE A 380 12.19 8.44 -8.25
C PHE A 380 13.62 8.93 -8.07
N LEU A 381 14.04 9.91 -8.87
CA LEU A 381 15.39 10.46 -8.79
C LEU A 381 15.69 10.99 -7.38
N ARG A 382 14.76 11.71 -6.76
CA ARG A 382 14.94 12.20 -5.38
C ARG A 382 15.05 11.07 -4.35
N LYS A 383 14.25 10.00 -4.49
CA LYS A 383 14.39 8.83 -3.61
C LYS A 383 15.72 8.13 -3.80
N LEU A 384 16.20 8.00 -5.03
CA LEU A 384 17.51 7.43 -5.34
C LEU A 384 18.66 8.29 -4.81
N GLU A 385 18.60 9.62 -4.98
CA GLU A 385 19.58 10.55 -4.43
C GLU A 385 19.68 10.42 -2.91
N LYS A 386 18.53 10.33 -2.22
CA LYS A 386 18.49 10.10 -0.77
C LYS A 386 19.08 8.74 -0.39
N ARG A 387 18.75 7.69 -1.14
CA ARG A 387 19.22 6.32 -0.88
C ARG A 387 20.71 6.17 -1.05
N TYR A 388 21.29 6.78 -2.09
CA TYR A 388 22.72 6.66 -2.40
C TYR A 388 23.59 7.77 -1.81
N GLY A 389 22.97 8.82 -1.24
CA GLY A 389 23.68 9.97 -0.68
C GLY A 389 24.45 10.78 -1.74
N GLN A 390 24.05 10.65 -3.01
CA GLN A 390 24.70 11.34 -4.13
C GLN A 390 23.64 12.05 -4.96
N GLN A 391 23.94 13.29 -5.33
CA GLN A 391 23.13 14.01 -6.31
C GLN A 391 23.33 13.35 -7.68
N MET A 392 22.26 12.81 -8.25
CA MET A 392 22.31 12.10 -9.54
C MET A 392 22.13 13.03 -10.72
N VAL A 393 21.48 14.17 -10.48
CA VAL A 393 21.18 15.16 -11.52
C VAL A 393 21.54 16.53 -11.01
N GLU A 394 22.52 17.19 -11.66
CA GLU A 394 22.78 18.60 -11.45
C GLU A 394 21.57 19.40 -11.93
N ASP A 395 20.98 20.23 -11.07
CA ASP A 395 19.81 21.06 -11.33
C ASP A 395 18.83 20.42 -12.33
N VAL A 396 18.00 19.52 -11.83
CA VAL A 396 16.95 18.85 -12.63
C VAL A 396 16.24 19.91 -13.46
N ASN A 397 16.26 19.75 -14.77
CA ASN A 397 15.49 20.60 -15.65
C ASN A 397 14.01 20.51 -15.25
N LYS A 398 13.53 21.57 -14.61
CA LYS A 398 12.15 21.68 -14.10
C LYS A 398 11.17 22.05 -15.21
N SER A 399 11.67 22.25 -16.42
CA SER A 399 10.89 22.69 -17.56
C SER A 399 10.76 21.56 -18.58
N MET A 400 9.53 21.18 -18.85
CA MET A 400 9.21 20.24 -19.91
C MET A 400 8.88 21.00 -21.19
N LYS A 401 9.56 20.66 -22.30
CA LYS A 401 9.22 21.19 -23.63
C LYS A 401 8.22 20.28 -24.30
N LEU A 402 7.03 20.80 -24.56
CA LEU A 402 5.96 20.10 -25.28
C LEU A 402 6.00 20.51 -26.76
N ILE A 403 5.84 19.52 -27.63
CA ILE A 403 5.75 19.76 -29.06
C ILE A 403 4.28 19.88 -29.43
N ARG A 404 3.86 21.07 -29.90
CA ARG A 404 2.51 21.35 -30.38
C ARG A 404 2.46 21.24 -31.91
N HIS A 405 1.46 20.51 -32.39
CA HIS A 405 1.16 20.49 -33.83
C HIS A 405 0.22 21.66 -34.14
N GLU A 406 0.72 22.57 -34.98
CA GLU A 406 -0.05 23.70 -35.51
C GLU A 406 -0.37 23.52 -37.00
N LYS A 407 -1.30 24.33 -37.54
CA LYS A 407 -1.70 24.22 -38.95
C LYS A 407 -0.52 24.35 -39.95
N ASN A 408 0.52 25.08 -39.57
CA ASN A 408 1.66 25.39 -40.45
C ASN A 408 3.00 24.88 -39.91
N GLY A 409 3.02 23.91 -38.97
CA GLY A 409 4.27 23.40 -38.44
C GLY A 409 4.20 22.91 -37.01
N TYR A 410 5.29 23.12 -36.28
CA TYR A 410 5.43 22.72 -34.88
C TYR A 410 5.82 23.93 -34.04
N ALA A 411 5.21 24.05 -32.87
CA ALA A 411 5.63 24.99 -31.81
C ALA A 411 6.16 24.25 -30.62
N LEU A 412 7.12 24.88 -29.95
CA LEU A 412 7.63 24.42 -28.64
C LEU A 412 6.96 25.23 -27.52
N GLU A 413 6.18 24.57 -26.72
CA GLU A 413 5.63 25.13 -25.48
C GLU A 413 6.49 24.67 -24.31
N VAL A 414 6.87 25.62 -23.44
CA VAL A 414 7.65 25.33 -22.24
C VAL A 414 6.72 25.39 -21.04
N GLU A 415 6.63 24.28 -20.29
CA GLU A 415 5.84 24.21 -19.09
C GLU A 415 6.74 23.87 -17.90
N GLU A 416 6.67 24.66 -16.85
CA GLU A 416 7.38 24.38 -15.62
C GLU A 416 6.63 23.34 -14.80
N ILE A 417 7.24 22.19 -14.58
CA ILE A 417 6.67 21.06 -13.86
C ILE A 417 7.66 20.62 -12.79
N ILE A 418 7.35 20.97 -11.54
CA ILE A 418 8.23 20.68 -10.40
C ILE A 418 7.50 19.78 -9.42
N GLU A 419 8.10 18.63 -9.10
CA GLU A 419 7.67 17.84 -7.95
C GLU A 419 8.32 18.40 -6.68
N HIS A 420 7.51 18.73 -5.71
CA HIS A 420 7.95 19.19 -4.40
C HIS A 420 7.74 18.13 -3.34
N GLU A 421 8.61 18.05 -2.36
CA GLU A 421 8.44 17.18 -1.20
C GLU A 421 8.08 18.03 0.01
N ARG A 422 6.98 17.68 0.71
CA ARG A 422 6.61 18.22 2.01
C ARG A 422 7.33 17.44 3.10
N PRO A 423 7.73 18.08 4.19
CA PRO A 423 8.36 17.38 5.30
C PRO A 423 7.40 16.38 5.96
N PRO A 424 7.90 15.42 6.76
CA PRO A 424 7.06 14.67 7.66
C PRO A 424 6.13 15.58 8.45
N MET A 425 4.86 15.18 8.62
CA MET A 425 3.87 16.01 9.28
C MET A 425 4.25 16.31 10.74
N LEU A 426 4.93 15.37 11.40
CA LEU A 426 5.46 15.57 12.76
C LEU A 426 6.54 16.67 12.86
N ASP A 427 7.15 17.06 11.74
CA ASP A 427 8.11 18.16 11.73
C ASP A 427 7.43 19.54 11.66
N VAL A 428 6.10 19.56 11.42
CA VAL A 428 5.29 20.78 11.35
C VAL A 428 4.85 21.20 12.76
N PRO A 429 5.26 22.37 13.29
CA PRO A 429 4.94 22.79 14.66
C PRO A 429 3.43 22.84 14.94
N ALA A 430 2.64 23.42 14.02
CA ALA A 430 1.19 23.52 14.15
C ALA A 430 0.51 22.15 14.26
N TYR A 431 1.04 21.15 13.56
CA TYR A 431 0.53 19.77 13.64
C TYR A 431 0.85 19.12 14.99
N ARG A 432 2.06 19.31 15.52
CA ARG A 432 2.42 18.77 16.85
C ARG A 432 1.52 19.34 17.95
N GLU A 433 1.28 20.65 17.93
CA GLU A 433 0.36 21.29 18.88
C GLU A 433 -1.08 20.76 18.75
N TRP A 434 -1.53 20.53 17.52
CA TRP A 434 -2.85 19.95 17.27
C TRP A 434 -2.92 18.49 17.78
N ARG A 435 -1.87 17.71 17.56
CA ARG A 435 -1.76 16.31 18.00
C ARG A 435 -1.79 16.17 19.53
N GLU A 436 -1.07 17.04 20.24
CA GLU A 436 -1.06 17.09 21.70
C GLU A 436 -2.45 17.43 22.27
N LYS A 437 -3.17 18.37 21.64
CA LYS A 437 -4.53 18.75 22.05
C LYS A 437 -5.56 17.63 21.85
N ILE A 438 -5.41 16.79 20.86
CA ILE A 438 -6.30 15.64 20.64
C ILE A 438 -5.98 14.54 21.65
N GLY A 439 -4.73 14.19 21.85
CA GLY A 439 -4.30 13.18 22.84
C GLY A 439 -4.70 13.52 24.28
N THR A 440 -4.85 14.80 24.62
CA THR A 440 -5.32 15.26 25.95
C THR A 440 -6.86 15.21 26.11
N ARG A 441 -7.63 15.11 25.03
CA ARG A 441 -9.10 15.03 25.10
C ARG A 441 -9.66 13.61 25.31
N GLU A 442 -8.85 12.58 25.14
CA GLU A 442 -9.24 11.19 25.42
C GLU A 442 -9.08 10.75 26.88
N ILE A 443 -8.65 11.65 27.76
CA ILE A 443 -8.42 11.38 29.22
C ILE A 443 -9.50 12.04 30.12
N VAL A 444 -10.58 12.59 29.54
CA VAL A 444 -11.66 13.18 30.35
C VAL A 444 -13.00 12.42 30.12
#